data_e6b330dcb7177012492761160aea4e22
#
_entry.id   e6b330dcb7177012492761160aea4e22
#
_cell.length_a   1.000
_cell.length_b   1.000
_cell.length_c   1.000
_cell.angle_alpha   90.00
_cell.angle_beta   90.00
_cell.angle_gamma   90.00
#
_symmetry.space_group_name_H-M   'P 1'
#
loop_
_entity.id
_entity.type
_entity.pdbx_description
1 polymer ?
#
loop_
_entity_poly.entity_id
_entity_poly.type
_entity_poly.pdbx_seq_one_letter_code
_entity_poly.pdbx_strand_id
1 'polypeptide(L)' 'MAVSKMAFKIVKSAVQIRLDRGETLEDILASYPKLSAEQTTELREFYTPKESE' A
#
# COMPACT_ATOMS: atom_id res chain seq x y z
N MET A 1 0.05 -0.67 16.01
CA MET A 1 -0.51 0.66 15.81
C MET A 1 -0.52 1.08 14.39
N ALA A 2 -1.55 1.77 14.00
CA ALA A 2 -1.67 2.24 12.63
C ALA A 2 -0.88 3.54 12.47
N VAL A 3 -0.48 3.84 11.25
CA VAL A 3 0.15 5.13 11.00
C VAL A 3 -0.93 6.20 10.94
N SER A 4 -0.54 7.45 11.16
CA SER A 4 -1.49 8.54 11.13
C SER A 4 -1.98 8.77 9.71
N LYS A 5 -3.05 9.54 9.56
CA LYS A 5 -3.57 9.86 8.24
C LYS A 5 -2.53 10.53 7.37
N MET A 6 -1.78 11.46 7.97
CA MET A 6 -0.77 12.16 7.20
C MET A 6 0.32 11.20 6.76
N ALA A 7 0.77 10.33 7.65
CA ALA A 7 1.77 9.34 7.30
C ALA A 7 1.23 8.38 6.26
N PHE A 8 -0.06 8.05 6.34
CA PHE A 8 -0.66 7.15 5.37
C PHE A 8 -0.65 7.75 3.97
N LYS A 9 -0.85 9.05 3.86
CA LYS A 9 -0.77 9.71 2.57
C LYS A 9 0.63 9.56 1.98
N ILE A 10 1.64 9.70 2.82
CA ILE A 10 3.01 9.54 2.37
C ILE A 10 3.26 8.10 1.93
N VAL A 11 2.73 7.15 2.67
CA VAL A 11 2.86 5.75 2.31
C VAL A 11 2.21 5.49 0.96
N LYS A 12 1.03 6.05 0.73
CA LYS A 12 0.34 5.86 -0.54
C LYS A 12 1.18 6.40 -1.70
N SER A 13 1.78 7.55 -1.51
CA SER A 13 2.66 8.11 -2.55
C SER A 13 3.85 7.20 -2.80
N ALA A 14 4.45 6.69 -1.73
CA ALA A 14 5.59 5.82 -1.87
C ALA A 14 5.21 4.52 -2.58
N VAL A 15 4.03 3.99 -2.25
CA VAL A 15 3.55 2.76 -2.89
C VAL A 15 3.42 2.98 -4.39
N GLN A 16 2.84 4.12 -4.77
CA GLN A 16 2.66 4.41 -6.17
C GLN A 16 4.01 4.45 -6.92
N ILE A 17 4.97 5.11 -6.31
CA ILE A 17 6.29 5.22 -6.92
C ILE A 17 6.94 3.85 -7.08
N ARG A 18 6.83 3.02 -6.07
CA ARG A 18 7.44 1.70 -6.11
C ARG A 18 6.75 0.80 -7.13
N LEU A 19 5.44 0.92 -7.23
CA LEU A 19 4.71 0.15 -8.25
C LEU A 19 5.17 0.57 -9.64
N ASP A 20 5.39 1.87 -9.85
CA ASP A 20 5.87 2.36 -11.12
C ASP A 20 7.25 1.83 -11.46
N ARG A 21 8.01 1.44 -10.44
CA ARG A 21 9.33 0.87 -10.66
C ARG A 21 9.28 -0.61 -10.98
N GLY A 22 8.10 -1.20 -10.92
CA GLY A 22 7.96 -2.61 -11.21
C GLY A 22 7.90 -3.50 -10.00
N GLU A 23 7.87 -2.93 -8.79
CA GLU A 23 7.74 -3.74 -7.58
C GLU A 23 6.31 -4.22 -7.44
N THR A 24 6.13 -5.30 -6.71
CA THR A 24 4.78 -5.82 -6.49
C THR A 24 4.19 -5.21 -5.23
N LEU A 25 2.89 -5.12 -5.19
CA LEU A 25 2.20 -4.59 -4.02
C LEU A 25 2.50 -5.42 -2.78
N GLU A 26 2.57 -6.73 -2.93
CA GLU A 26 2.86 -7.61 -1.80
C GLU A 26 4.22 -7.29 -1.19
N ASP A 27 5.22 -7.10 -2.04
CA ASP A 27 6.56 -6.78 -1.56
C ASP A 27 6.56 -5.43 -0.85
N ILE A 28 5.83 -4.47 -1.42
CA ILE A 28 5.78 -3.14 -0.85
C ILE A 28 5.12 -3.18 0.53
N LEU A 29 4.00 -3.87 0.62
CA LEU A 29 3.28 -3.96 1.89
C LEU A 29 4.10 -4.69 2.94
N ALA A 30 4.89 -5.65 2.54
CA ALA A 30 5.74 -6.37 3.48
C ALA A 30 6.79 -5.46 4.11
N SER A 31 7.15 -4.37 3.43
CA SER A 31 8.12 -3.45 3.99
C SER A 31 7.51 -2.39 4.89
N TYR A 32 6.19 -2.43 5.07
CA TYR A 32 5.51 -1.49 5.95
C TYR A 32 4.78 -2.24 7.07
N PRO A 33 5.51 -2.80 8.02
CA PRO A 33 4.89 -3.63 9.06
C PRO A 33 4.02 -2.84 10.03
N LYS A 34 4.14 -1.53 10.03
CA LYS A 34 3.36 -0.71 10.96
C LYS A 34 1.95 -0.41 10.48
N LEU A 35 1.63 -0.77 9.26
CA LEU A 35 0.29 -0.56 8.76
C LEU A 35 -0.68 -1.49 9.46
N SER A 36 -1.87 -0.99 9.77
CA SER A 36 -2.90 -1.83 10.34
C SER A 36 -3.49 -2.70 9.25
N ALA A 37 -4.26 -3.73 9.68
CA ALA A 37 -4.91 -4.60 8.73
C ALA A 37 -5.85 -3.81 7.82
N GLU A 38 -6.55 -2.81 8.39
CA GLU A 38 -7.44 -1.98 7.60
C GLU A 38 -6.69 -1.17 6.57
N GLN A 39 -5.57 -0.61 6.96
CA GLN A 39 -4.79 0.20 6.04
C GLN A 39 -4.20 -0.65 4.93
N THR A 40 -3.74 -1.84 5.28
CA THR A 40 -3.21 -2.77 4.29
C THR A 40 -4.30 -3.14 3.29
N THR A 41 -5.50 -3.45 3.79
CA THR A 41 -6.61 -3.80 2.92
C THR A 41 -6.98 -2.63 2.01
N GLU A 42 -6.99 -1.43 2.57
CA GLU A 42 -7.31 -0.25 1.78
C GLU A 42 -6.32 -0.07 0.64
N LEU A 43 -5.04 -0.26 0.90
CA LEU A 43 -4.03 -0.14 -0.14
C LEU A 43 -4.20 -1.21 -1.20
N ARG A 44 -4.52 -2.43 -0.78
CA ARG A 44 -4.74 -3.51 -1.74
C ARG A 44 -5.90 -3.18 -2.65
N GLU A 45 -6.98 -2.67 -2.10
CA GLU A 45 -8.15 -2.35 -2.90
C GLU A 45 -7.92 -1.17 -3.81
N PHE A 46 -7.10 -0.23 -3.34
CA PHE A 46 -6.85 0.95 -4.13
C PHE A 46 -5.92 0.69 -5.31
N TYR A 47 -4.91 -0.17 -5.11
CA TYR A 47 -3.90 -0.39 -6.13
C TYR A 47 -4.04 -1.71 -6.88
N THR A 48 -4.83 -2.64 -6.38
CA THR A 48 -4.98 -3.92 -7.04
C THR A 48 -5.89 -3.79 -8.24
N PRO A 49 -5.49 -4.30 -9.38
CA PRO A 49 -6.37 -4.22 -10.56
C PRO A 49 -7.58 -5.07 -10.35
N LYS A 50 -8.64 -4.65 -11.01
CA LYS A 50 -9.84 -5.35 -10.84
C LYS A 50 -9.98 -6.48 -11.77
N GLU A 51 -9.15 -6.66 -12.60
CA GLU A 51 -9.30 -7.60 -13.59
C GLU A 51 -9.42 -8.93 -13.05
N SER A 52 -9.07 -9.08 -12.03
CA SER A 52 -9.17 -10.30 -11.57
C SER A 52 -10.43 -10.96 -11.81
N GLU A 53 -10.55 -10.67 -12.38
CA GLU A 53 -11.38 -11.05 -12.50
C GLU A 53 -11.54 -11.53 -12.85
#